data_a357bf5c452dcaba95ba8a61250eb72e
#
_entry.id   a357bf5c452dcaba95ba8a61250eb72e
#
_cell.length_a   1.000
_cell.length_b   1.000
_cell.length_c   1.000
_cell.angle_alpha   90.00
_cell.angle_beta   90.00
_cell.angle_gamma   90.00
#
_symmetry.space_group_name_H-M   'P 1'
#
loop_
_entity.id
_entity.type
_entity.pdbx_description
1 polymer ?
#
loop_
_entity_poly.entity_id
_entity_poly.type
_entity_poly.pdbx_seq_one_letter_code
_entity_poly.pdbx_strand_id
1 'polypeptide(L)'
;MRILAVDWSGGASPAAARRCIWIAAARGGRVERLEGGRDRDETIDLLLGEAEREPPLVVGLDFAFSLPEWYARSRGAATARDVWDLVAREGESWLADPQPPFWRSGKPAIAGPELRRTEVDVSAPGVRPKSVFQLGGAGQVGTASLRGMPYLRRLSERFAIWPFDSPRLPLVVEIYPRLFRHLAPEAPNEHARDAAAAAFAMSTWDGDWRALPRDERYLLEGRIWTREASSAA
;
A
#
# COMPACT_ATOMS: atom_id res chain seq x y z
N MET A 1 -11.31 -13.76 -11.32
CA MET A 1 -10.75 -13.21 -10.07
C MET A 1 -11.31 -11.82 -9.87
N ARG A 2 -11.80 -11.51 -8.68
CA ARG A 2 -12.26 -10.16 -8.32
C ARG A 2 -11.10 -9.39 -7.68
N ILE A 3 -10.92 -8.15 -8.11
CA ILE A 3 -9.88 -7.25 -7.64
C ILE A 3 -10.54 -6.04 -6.99
N LEU A 4 -10.04 -5.61 -5.85
CA LEU A 4 -10.26 -4.29 -5.29
C LEU A 4 -8.92 -3.55 -5.24
N ALA A 5 -8.92 -2.27 -5.60
CA ALA A 5 -7.76 -1.40 -5.39
C ALA A 5 -8.21 -0.14 -4.65
N VAL A 6 -7.42 0.26 -3.67
CA VAL A 6 -7.70 1.40 -2.81
C VAL A 6 -6.59 2.42 -2.96
N ASP A 7 -6.95 3.60 -3.44
CA ASP A 7 -6.13 4.80 -3.28
C ASP A 7 -6.29 5.29 -1.83
N TRP A 8 -5.22 5.19 -1.05
CA TRP A 8 -5.26 5.37 0.40
C TRP A 8 -4.93 6.80 0.80
N SER A 9 -5.51 7.27 1.89
CA SER A 9 -5.31 8.63 2.38
C SER A 9 -4.61 8.71 3.72
N GLY A 10 -3.61 9.59 3.79
CA GLY A 10 -2.98 10.03 5.03
C GLY A 10 -3.69 11.18 5.75
N GLY A 11 -4.92 11.55 5.36
CA GLY A 11 -5.68 12.64 5.98
C GLY A 11 -5.79 12.51 7.50
N ALA A 12 -5.58 13.62 8.24
CA ALA A 12 -5.49 13.59 9.70
C ALA A 12 -6.84 13.25 10.40
N SER A 13 -7.96 13.56 9.77
CA SER A 13 -9.28 13.29 10.34
C SER A 13 -10.08 12.30 9.45
N PRO A 14 -11.11 11.62 10.00
CA PRO A 14 -12.03 10.82 9.20
C PRO A 14 -12.62 11.59 8.02
N ALA A 15 -13.04 12.83 8.23
CA ALA A 15 -13.58 13.69 7.18
C ALA A 15 -12.55 14.01 6.07
N ALA A 16 -11.28 14.18 6.42
CA ALA A 16 -10.20 14.34 5.43
C ALA A 16 -9.95 13.05 4.66
N ALA A 17 -9.96 11.90 5.33
CA ALA A 17 -9.82 10.59 4.70
C ALA A 17 -10.96 10.32 3.71
N ARG A 18 -12.22 10.58 4.08
CA ARG A 18 -13.40 10.38 3.20
C ARG A 18 -13.33 11.15 1.89
N ARG A 19 -12.66 12.29 1.86
CA ARG A 19 -12.52 13.07 0.61
C ARG A 19 -11.50 12.48 -0.36
N CYS A 20 -10.56 11.70 0.14
CA CYS A 20 -9.41 11.25 -0.64
C CYS A 20 -9.36 9.73 -0.85
N ILE A 21 -9.95 8.91 0.02
CA ILE A 21 -9.98 7.46 -0.18
C ILE A 21 -10.95 7.12 -1.30
N TRP A 22 -10.44 6.37 -2.29
CA TRP A 22 -11.23 5.83 -3.39
C TRP A 22 -10.98 4.35 -3.55
N ILE A 23 -12.03 3.62 -3.89
CA ILE A 23 -12.03 2.17 -4.07
C ILE A 23 -12.53 1.86 -5.47
N ALA A 24 -11.78 1.09 -6.21
CA ALA A 24 -12.19 0.53 -7.50
C ALA A 24 -12.32 -0.98 -7.40
N ALA A 25 -13.43 -1.52 -7.90
CA ALA A 25 -13.60 -2.96 -8.09
C ALA A 25 -13.48 -3.29 -9.59
N ALA A 26 -12.70 -4.33 -9.93
CA ALA A 26 -12.51 -4.73 -11.32
C ALA A 26 -12.47 -6.25 -11.49
N ARG A 27 -12.84 -6.70 -12.70
CA ARG A 27 -12.79 -8.10 -13.10
C ARG A 27 -12.49 -8.17 -14.60
N GLY A 28 -11.46 -8.95 -14.97
CA GLY A 28 -11.13 -9.22 -16.38
C GLY A 28 -10.92 -7.96 -17.23
N GLY A 29 -10.24 -6.94 -16.70
CA GLY A 29 -9.98 -5.68 -17.41
C GLY A 29 -11.16 -4.69 -17.43
N ARG A 30 -12.23 -4.94 -16.66
CA ARG A 30 -13.34 -4.02 -16.55
C ARG A 30 -13.46 -3.50 -15.13
N VAL A 31 -13.43 -2.18 -14.97
CA VAL A 31 -13.78 -1.52 -13.70
C VAL A 31 -15.31 -1.53 -13.58
N GLU A 32 -15.82 -2.26 -12.59
CA GLU A 32 -17.27 -2.47 -12.38
C GLU A 32 -17.85 -1.50 -11.35
N ARG A 33 -17.02 -1.01 -10.42
CA ARG A 33 -17.40 -0.06 -9.37
C ARG A 33 -16.25 0.88 -9.07
N LEU A 34 -16.55 2.15 -8.88
CA LEU A 34 -15.61 3.20 -8.49
C LEU A 34 -16.30 4.11 -7.50
N GLU A 35 -15.86 4.13 -6.25
CA GLU A 35 -16.52 4.85 -5.18
C GLU A 35 -15.54 5.47 -4.19
N GLY A 36 -15.93 6.62 -3.63
CA GLY A 36 -15.23 7.30 -2.53
C GLY A 36 -16.15 7.52 -1.34
N GLY A 37 -15.74 8.39 -0.42
CA GLY A 37 -16.59 8.83 0.69
C GLY A 37 -16.46 8.00 1.96
N ARG A 38 -15.54 7.04 2.03
CA ARG A 38 -15.23 6.26 3.24
C ARG A 38 -13.99 6.77 3.93
N ASP A 39 -13.98 6.69 5.25
CA ASP A 39 -12.74 6.79 6.01
C ASP A 39 -12.00 5.44 6.08
N ARG A 40 -10.90 5.40 6.82
CA ARG A 40 -10.06 4.22 6.90
C ARG A 40 -10.76 3.02 7.56
N ASP A 41 -11.48 3.24 8.66
CA ASP A 41 -12.19 2.16 9.36
C ASP A 41 -13.31 1.59 8.50
N GLU A 42 -14.14 2.45 7.91
CA GLU A 42 -15.21 2.06 6.99
C GLU A 42 -14.66 1.33 5.74
N THR A 43 -13.46 1.72 5.29
CA THR A 43 -12.79 1.04 4.17
C THR A 43 -12.37 -0.36 4.57
N ILE A 44 -11.74 -0.52 5.74
CA ILE A 44 -11.32 -1.85 6.22
C ILE A 44 -12.52 -2.76 6.49
N ASP A 45 -13.60 -2.23 7.09
CA ASP A 45 -14.84 -2.99 7.29
C ASP A 45 -15.43 -3.48 5.97
N LEU A 46 -15.43 -2.61 4.94
CA LEU A 46 -15.83 -3.01 3.60
C LEU A 46 -14.96 -4.16 3.08
N LEU A 47 -13.63 -4.05 3.14
CA LEU A 47 -12.72 -5.07 2.60
C LEU A 47 -12.92 -6.42 3.29
N LEU A 48 -13.07 -6.44 4.61
CA LEU A 48 -13.34 -7.65 5.39
C LEU A 48 -14.68 -8.27 4.98
N GLY A 49 -15.74 -7.47 4.86
CA GLY A 49 -17.05 -7.95 4.40
C GLY A 49 -17.05 -8.44 2.94
N GLU A 50 -16.25 -7.83 2.07
CA GLU A 50 -16.10 -8.28 0.68
C GLU A 50 -15.37 -9.62 0.58
N ALA A 51 -14.40 -9.88 1.45
CA ALA A 51 -13.71 -11.16 1.51
C ALA A 51 -14.64 -12.31 1.94
N GLU A 52 -15.63 -12.02 2.78
CA GLU A 52 -16.62 -13.02 3.23
C GLU A 52 -17.71 -13.29 2.18
N ARG A 53 -18.19 -12.21 1.51
CA ARG A 53 -19.32 -12.29 0.59
C ARG A 53 -18.99 -12.93 -0.74
N GLU A 54 -17.84 -12.66 -1.29
CA GLU A 54 -17.50 -13.07 -2.67
C GLU A 54 -16.01 -13.41 -2.83
N PRO A 55 -15.53 -14.56 -2.30
CA PRO A 55 -14.23 -15.07 -2.65
C PRO A 55 -14.25 -15.66 -4.10
N PRO A 56 -13.13 -15.73 -4.83
CA PRO A 56 -11.78 -15.29 -4.46
C PRO A 56 -11.53 -13.79 -4.67
N LEU A 57 -10.79 -13.16 -3.75
CA LEU A 57 -10.54 -11.73 -3.72
C LEU A 57 -9.05 -11.42 -3.59
N VAL A 58 -8.58 -10.41 -4.36
CA VAL A 58 -7.28 -9.76 -4.16
C VAL A 58 -7.50 -8.26 -3.98
N VAL A 59 -6.81 -7.68 -3.00
CA VAL A 59 -6.89 -6.27 -2.66
C VAL A 59 -5.53 -5.61 -2.83
N GLY A 60 -5.45 -4.52 -3.57
CA GLY A 60 -4.30 -3.63 -3.65
C GLY A 60 -4.49 -2.40 -2.75
N LEU A 61 -3.50 -2.07 -1.92
CA LEU A 61 -3.52 -0.87 -1.08
C LEU A 61 -2.36 0.05 -1.43
N ASP A 62 -2.62 1.33 -1.69
CA ASP A 62 -1.62 2.34 -2.06
C ASP A 62 -1.03 3.02 -0.82
N PHE A 63 -0.24 2.29 -0.09
CA PHE A 63 0.66 2.80 0.94
C PHE A 63 1.79 1.80 1.22
N ALA A 64 2.90 2.26 1.78
CA ALA A 64 4.02 1.39 2.14
C ALA A 64 3.63 0.46 3.31
N PHE A 65 3.82 -0.85 3.12
CA PHE A 65 3.43 -1.86 4.12
C PHE A 65 4.43 -2.00 5.27
N SER A 66 5.60 -1.39 5.15
CA SER A 66 6.62 -1.41 6.20
C SER A 66 7.59 -0.23 6.04
N LEU A 67 8.59 -0.20 6.90
CA LEU A 67 9.66 0.80 6.97
C LEU A 67 10.97 0.20 6.41
N PRO A 68 11.96 1.02 6.01
CA PRO A 68 13.30 0.54 5.67
C PRO A 68 13.89 -0.34 6.78
N GLU A 69 14.49 -1.46 6.40
CA GLU A 69 14.96 -2.51 7.32
C GLU A 69 15.87 -1.96 8.43
N TRP A 70 16.81 -1.10 8.06
CA TRP A 70 17.73 -0.52 9.05
C TRP A 70 17.00 0.25 10.16
N TYR A 71 15.93 0.99 9.80
CA TYR A 71 15.14 1.74 10.77
C TYR A 71 14.24 0.81 11.59
N ALA A 72 13.55 -0.11 10.94
CA ALA A 72 12.74 -1.11 11.64
C ALA A 72 13.56 -1.86 12.70
N ARG A 73 14.74 -2.36 12.32
CA ARG A 73 15.64 -3.07 13.23
C ARG A 73 16.19 -2.17 14.34
N SER A 74 16.53 -0.91 14.07
CA SER A 74 16.97 0.04 15.09
C SER A 74 15.89 0.32 16.15
N ARG A 75 14.62 0.07 15.80
CA ARG A 75 13.48 0.18 16.70
C ARG A 75 13.06 -1.16 17.33
N GLY A 76 13.87 -2.20 17.16
CA GLY A 76 13.66 -3.53 17.74
C GLY A 76 12.66 -4.42 16.98
N ALA A 77 12.21 -4.03 15.79
CA ALA A 77 11.31 -4.83 14.97
C ALA A 77 12.09 -5.93 14.24
N ALA A 78 11.69 -7.18 14.41
CA ALA A 78 12.23 -8.35 13.74
C ALA A 78 11.38 -8.79 12.54
N THR A 79 10.09 -8.49 12.57
CA THR A 79 9.09 -8.85 11.55
C THR A 79 8.29 -7.63 11.10
N ALA A 80 7.61 -7.72 9.96
CA ALA A 80 6.69 -6.68 9.52
C ALA A 80 5.53 -6.44 10.52
N ARG A 81 5.11 -7.48 11.23
CA ARG A 81 4.07 -7.35 12.27
C ARG A 81 4.55 -6.50 13.44
N ASP A 82 5.83 -6.64 13.83
CA ASP A 82 6.44 -5.78 14.86
C ASP A 82 6.47 -4.32 14.39
N VAL A 83 6.70 -4.08 13.07
CA VAL A 83 6.64 -2.74 12.49
C VAL A 83 5.22 -2.18 12.56
N TRP A 84 4.19 -2.97 12.26
CA TRP A 84 2.80 -2.50 12.35
C TRP A 84 2.41 -2.15 13.77
N ASP A 85 2.81 -2.97 14.75
CA ASP A 85 2.58 -2.73 16.17
C ASP A 85 3.37 -1.49 16.66
N LEU A 86 4.61 -1.31 16.19
CA LEU A 86 5.43 -0.11 16.45
C LEU A 86 4.75 1.16 15.91
N VAL A 87 4.31 1.13 14.65
CA VAL A 87 3.64 2.27 14.01
C VAL A 87 2.29 2.56 14.67
N ALA A 88 1.57 1.55 15.12
CA ALA A 88 0.33 1.74 15.88
C ALA A 88 0.55 2.49 17.20
N ARG A 89 1.69 2.28 17.87
CA ARG A 89 2.04 2.98 19.11
C ARG A 89 2.63 4.37 18.91
N GLU A 90 3.48 4.53 17.89
CA GLU A 90 4.34 5.73 17.76
C GLU A 90 4.02 6.58 16.52
N GLY A 91 3.27 6.06 15.54
CA GLY A 91 3.08 6.70 14.24
C GLY A 91 2.46 8.09 14.31
N GLU A 92 1.46 8.31 15.15
CA GLU A 92 0.87 9.66 15.30
C GLU A 92 1.82 10.64 16.02
N SER A 93 2.70 10.19 16.92
CA SER A 93 3.72 11.06 17.51
C SER A 93 4.79 11.45 16.47
N TRP A 94 5.20 10.54 15.59
CA TRP A 94 6.10 10.86 14.47
C TRP A 94 5.45 11.81 13.46
N LEU A 95 4.14 11.70 13.28
CA LEU A 95 3.39 12.64 12.44
C LEU A 95 3.21 14.01 13.11
N ALA A 96 3.09 14.09 14.43
CA ALA A 96 2.93 15.34 15.15
C ALA A 96 4.25 16.13 15.22
N ASP A 97 5.35 15.47 15.60
CA ASP A 97 6.70 16.03 15.77
C ASP A 97 7.76 15.17 15.06
N PRO A 98 7.94 15.34 13.73
CA PRO A 98 8.87 14.53 12.97
C PRO A 98 10.31 14.76 13.40
N GLN A 99 10.96 13.70 13.88
CA GLN A 99 12.39 13.63 14.11
C GLN A 99 13.05 12.77 13.04
N PRO A 100 14.32 12.98 12.70
CA PRO A 100 15.02 12.12 11.76
C PRO A 100 14.83 10.63 12.10
N PRO A 101 14.51 9.80 11.12
CA PRO A 101 14.60 10.01 9.68
C PRO A 101 13.37 10.65 9.01
N PHE A 102 12.30 10.98 9.74
CA PHE A 102 11.09 11.58 9.19
C PHE A 102 11.27 13.08 8.94
N TRP A 103 10.65 13.61 7.87
CA TRP A 103 10.68 15.06 7.58
C TRP A 103 9.41 15.55 6.86
N ARG A 104 9.07 16.84 7.08
CA ARG A 104 8.02 17.57 6.34
C ARG A 104 8.63 18.50 5.28
N SER A 105 9.66 19.23 5.66
CA SER A 105 10.40 20.16 4.80
C SER A 105 11.89 20.02 5.11
N GLY A 106 12.73 20.11 4.07
CA GLY A 106 14.17 19.95 4.25
C GLY A 106 14.54 18.53 4.72
N LYS A 107 15.05 17.72 3.81
CA LYS A 107 15.46 16.34 4.13
C LYS A 107 16.64 16.35 5.12
N PRO A 108 16.51 15.69 6.29
CA PRO A 108 17.61 15.59 7.26
C PRO A 108 18.69 14.61 6.77
N ALA A 109 19.85 14.63 7.42
CA ALA A 109 20.78 13.52 7.35
C ALA A 109 20.16 12.30 8.02
N ILE A 110 20.24 11.14 7.38
CA ILE A 110 19.71 9.87 7.87
C ILE A 110 20.81 8.79 7.91
N ALA A 111 20.68 7.85 8.84
CA ALA A 111 21.71 6.87 9.12
C ALA A 111 21.79 5.72 8.10
N GLY A 112 20.80 5.57 7.23
CA GLY A 112 20.71 4.47 6.26
C GLY A 112 19.98 4.85 4.99
N PRO A 113 19.65 3.87 4.12
CA PRO A 113 18.92 4.11 2.89
C PRO A 113 17.58 4.80 3.13
N GLU A 114 17.27 5.81 2.32
CA GLU A 114 16.00 6.52 2.38
C GLU A 114 14.82 5.69 1.87
N LEU A 115 15.06 4.93 0.82
CA LEU A 115 14.09 4.08 0.16
C LEU A 115 14.21 2.65 0.67
N ARG A 116 13.11 1.95 0.78
CA ARG A 116 13.09 0.50 0.91
C ARG A 116 13.63 -0.12 -0.39
N ARG A 117 14.07 -1.35 -0.32
CA ARG A 117 14.55 -2.10 -1.49
C ARG A 117 13.52 -2.10 -2.63
N THR A 118 12.25 -2.30 -2.29
CA THR A 118 11.18 -2.35 -3.28
C THR A 118 11.01 -1.06 -4.08
N GLU A 119 11.19 0.14 -3.48
CA GLU A 119 11.14 1.41 -4.21
C GLU A 119 12.32 1.57 -5.18
N VAL A 120 13.48 1.00 -4.83
CA VAL A 120 14.64 1.00 -5.73
C VAL A 120 14.38 0.09 -6.93
N ASP A 121 13.82 -1.10 -6.69
CA ASP A 121 13.59 -2.12 -7.72
C ASP A 121 12.47 -1.74 -8.70
N VAL A 122 11.46 -0.99 -8.27
CA VAL A 122 10.34 -0.56 -9.16
C VAL A 122 10.57 0.79 -9.84
N SER A 123 11.75 1.39 -9.71
CA SER A 123 12.09 2.62 -10.41
C SER A 123 12.05 2.41 -11.93
N ALA A 124 11.30 3.26 -12.62
CA ALA A 124 11.14 3.23 -14.07
C ALA A 124 11.26 4.65 -14.65
N PRO A 125 11.51 4.82 -15.94
CA PRO A 125 11.54 6.13 -16.58
C PRO A 125 10.27 6.93 -16.28
N GLY A 126 10.42 8.13 -15.70
CA GLY A 126 9.30 9.00 -15.32
C GLY A 126 8.59 8.63 -14.01
N VAL A 127 8.91 7.50 -13.39
CA VAL A 127 8.36 7.06 -12.10
C VAL A 127 9.48 7.02 -11.06
N ARG A 128 9.38 7.90 -10.07
CA ARG A 128 10.33 7.95 -8.94
C ARG A 128 9.56 7.72 -7.65
N PRO A 129 9.63 6.53 -7.08
CA PRO A 129 9.05 6.25 -5.78
C PRO A 129 9.56 7.23 -4.72
N LYS A 130 8.75 7.45 -3.70
CA LYS A 130 9.03 8.39 -2.62
C LYS A 130 9.27 7.62 -1.33
N SER A 131 10.07 8.23 -0.47
CA SER A 131 10.39 7.65 0.83
C SER A 131 9.18 7.66 1.77
N VAL A 132 9.01 6.56 2.51
CA VAL A 132 8.07 6.48 3.63
C VAL A 132 8.40 7.47 4.75
N PHE A 133 9.61 7.99 4.81
CA PHE A 133 10.02 9.02 5.76
C PHE A 133 9.55 10.44 5.38
N GLN A 134 9.11 10.63 4.13
CA GLN A 134 8.60 11.94 3.66
C GLN A 134 7.15 12.15 4.12
N LEU A 135 6.95 13.05 5.08
CA LEU A 135 5.64 13.38 5.68
C LEU A 135 5.02 14.67 5.13
N GLY A 136 5.72 15.41 4.30
CA GLY A 136 5.25 16.68 3.73
C GLY A 136 5.66 16.89 2.28
N GLY A 137 4.99 17.85 1.61
CA GLY A 137 5.25 18.20 0.23
C GLY A 137 4.62 17.23 -0.79
N ALA A 138 4.91 17.47 -2.07
CA ALA A 138 4.39 16.62 -3.15
C ALA A 138 4.92 15.19 -3.04
N GLY A 139 4.02 14.22 -3.03
CA GLY A 139 4.34 12.79 -2.92
C GLY A 139 4.67 12.34 -1.50
N GLN A 140 4.03 12.90 -0.50
CA GLN A 140 4.13 12.50 0.90
C GLN A 140 3.54 11.11 1.17
N VAL A 141 4.28 10.06 0.82
CA VAL A 141 3.86 8.66 1.04
C VAL A 141 3.82 8.31 2.53
N GLY A 142 4.72 8.89 3.33
CA GLY A 142 4.88 8.54 4.74
C GLY A 142 3.62 8.74 5.57
N THR A 143 2.90 9.84 5.37
CA THR A 143 1.68 10.13 6.14
C THR A 143 0.58 9.09 5.89
N ALA A 144 0.41 8.67 4.64
CA ALA A 144 -0.53 7.61 4.26
C ALA A 144 -0.10 6.26 4.84
N SER A 145 1.19 5.96 4.77
CA SER A 145 1.76 4.69 5.23
C SER A 145 1.71 4.53 6.75
N LEU A 146 2.11 5.57 7.51
CA LEU A 146 2.04 5.52 8.98
C LEU A 146 0.60 5.37 9.50
N ARG A 147 -0.39 5.89 8.77
CA ARG A 147 -1.81 5.72 9.09
C ARG A 147 -2.43 4.46 8.48
N GLY A 148 -1.76 3.82 7.51
CA GLY A 148 -2.21 2.59 6.88
C GLY A 148 -1.69 1.32 7.56
N MET A 149 -0.40 1.30 7.93
CA MET A 149 0.26 0.10 8.49
C MET A 149 -0.50 -0.55 9.66
N PRO A 150 -1.05 0.19 10.64
CA PRO A 150 -1.81 -0.43 11.73
C PRO A 150 -3.00 -1.27 11.27
N TYR A 151 -3.63 -0.91 10.15
CA TYR A 151 -4.77 -1.65 9.62
C TYR A 151 -4.38 -2.97 8.96
N LEU A 152 -3.11 -3.15 8.56
CA LEU A 152 -2.62 -4.44 8.07
C LEU A 152 -2.71 -5.52 9.14
N ARG A 153 -2.57 -5.16 10.41
CA ARG A 153 -2.76 -6.09 11.53
C ARG A 153 -4.17 -6.65 11.54
N ARG A 154 -5.19 -5.79 11.41
CA ARG A 154 -6.60 -6.17 11.36
C ARG A 154 -6.93 -6.98 10.10
N LEU A 155 -6.41 -6.57 8.94
CA LEU A 155 -6.59 -7.31 7.68
C LEU A 155 -5.96 -8.71 7.74
N SER A 156 -4.83 -8.88 8.44
CA SER A 156 -4.12 -10.17 8.54
C SER A 156 -4.91 -11.26 9.26
N GLU A 157 -6.02 -10.93 9.90
CA GLU A 157 -6.94 -11.92 10.50
C GLU A 157 -7.69 -12.74 9.44
N ARG A 158 -7.91 -12.17 8.25
CA ARG A 158 -8.66 -12.79 7.14
C ARG A 158 -7.83 -12.95 5.87
N PHE A 159 -6.96 -12.01 5.58
CA PHE A 159 -6.15 -11.97 4.37
C PHE A 159 -4.73 -12.49 4.62
N ALA A 160 -4.14 -13.12 3.63
CA ALA A 160 -2.68 -13.16 3.55
C ALA A 160 -2.18 -11.77 3.13
N ILE A 161 -1.12 -11.28 3.75
CA ILE A 161 -0.48 -9.99 3.40
C ILE A 161 0.85 -10.28 2.71
N TRP A 162 0.89 -10.15 1.40
CA TRP A 162 2.12 -10.39 0.64
C TRP A 162 3.10 -9.22 0.74
N PRO A 163 4.41 -9.46 0.85
CA PRO A 163 5.13 -10.74 0.78
C PRO A 163 5.35 -11.43 2.14
N PHE A 164 4.79 -10.91 3.22
CA PHE A 164 5.04 -11.37 4.59
C PHE A 164 4.45 -12.76 4.85
N ASP A 165 3.28 -13.03 4.28
CA ASP A 165 2.61 -14.34 4.35
C ASP A 165 2.80 -15.13 3.04
N SER A 166 2.70 -16.45 3.12
CA SER A 166 2.58 -17.29 1.93
C SER A 166 1.31 -16.91 1.16
N PRO A 167 1.39 -16.72 -0.17
CA PRO A 167 0.24 -16.28 -0.95
C PRO A 167 -0.93 -17.26 -0.87
N ARG A 168 -2.06 -16.78 -0.44
CA ARG A 168 -3.37 -17.47 -0.43
C ARG A 168 -4.48 -16.45 -0.55
N LEU A 169 -5.63 -16.88 -1.04
CA LEU A 169 -6.79 -15.99 -1.14
C LEU A 169 -7.67 -16.11 0.13
N PRO A 170 -8.26 -15.01 0.59
CA PRO A 170 -8.11 -13.65 0.08
C PRO A 170 -6.71 -13.08 0.35
N LEU A 171 -6.23 -12.19 -0.52
CA LEU A 171 -4.87 -11.68 -0.54
C LEU A 171 -4.84 -10.15 -0.56
N VAL A 172 -3.92 -9.55 0.19
CA VAL A 172 -3.60 -8.12 0.13
C VAL A 172 -2.18 -7.94 -0.41
N VAL A 173 -2.00 -6.99 -1.33
CA VAL A 173 -0.72 -6.58 -1.89
C VAL A 173 -0.53 -5.07 -1.81
N GLU A 174 0.69 -4.63 -1.63
CA GLU A 174 1.08 -3.23 -1.76
C GLU A 174 1.10 -2.85 -3.24
N ILE A 175 0.47 -1.75 -3.60
CA ILE A 175 0.46 -1.22 -4.97
C ILE A 175 1.04 0.19 -5.02
N TYR A 176 1.48 0.58 -6.21
CA TYR A 176 1.89 1.95 -6.51
C TYR A 176 1.20 2.40 -7.81
N PRO A 177 0.02 3.03 -7.74
CA PRO A 177 -0.83 3.32 -8.90
C PRO A 177 -0.15 4.11 -10.02
N ARG A 178 0.86 4.93 -9.69
CA ARG A 178 1.63 5.66 -10.70
C ARG A 178 2.28 4.77 -11.76
N LEU A 179 2.58 3.52 -11.44
CA LEU A 179 3.08 2.54 -12.41
C LEU A 179 2.05 2.21 -13.49
N PHE A 180 0.76 2.42 -13.19
CA PHE A 180 -0.37 1.99 -14.00
C PHE A 180 -1.19 3.14 -14.57
N ARG A 181 -0.82 4.41 -14.32
CA ARG A 181 -1.61 5.58 -14.74
C ARG A 181 -1.90 5.65 -16.25
N HIS A 182 -1.03 5.07 -17.06
CA HIS A 182 -1.24 4.96 -18.52
C HIS A 182 -2.38 4.02 -18.91
N LEU A 183 -2.84 3.17 -17.98
CA LEU A 183 -3.97 2.24 -18.16
C LEU A 183 -5.27 2.78 -17.56
N ALA A 184 -5.23 3.99 -16.97
CA ALA A 184 -6.37 4.51 -16.22
C ALA A 184 -7.56 4.83 -17.15
N PRO A 185 -8.78 4.36 -16.82
CA PRO A 185 -9.99 4.87 -17.47
C PRO A 185 -10.27 6.32 -17.05
N GLU A 186 -11.24 6.94 -17.69
CA GLU A 186 -11.76 8.24 -17.23
C GLU A 186 -12.29 8.13 -15.80
N ALA A 187 -11.97 9.14 -14.98
CA ALA A 187 -12.34 9.16 -13.58
C ALA A 187 -12.61 10.60 -13.10
N PRO A 188 -13.45 10.79 -12.07
CA PRO A 188 -13.89 12.11 -11.63
C PRO A 188 -12.77 12.97 -11.01
N ASN A 189 -11.71 12.36 -10.51
CA ASN A 189 -10.55 13.03 -9.93
C ASN A 189 -9.31 12.14 -9.95
N GLU A 190 -8.16 12.65 -9.48
CA GLU A 190 -6.89 11.94 -9.49
C GLU A 190 -6.91 10.68 -8.59
N HIS A 191 -7.50 10.75 -7.40
CA HIS A 191 -7.61 9.61 -6.48
C HIS A 191 -8.45 8.47 -7.08
N ALA A 192 -9.60 8.80 -7.66
CA ALA A 192 -10.43 7.83 -8.36
C ALA A 192 -9.69 7.20 -9.54
N ARG A 193 -8.91 8.00 -10.28
CA ARG A 193 -8.09 7.52 -11.39
C ARG A 193 -7.02 6.54 -10.93
N ASP A 194 -6.34 6.83 -9.83
CA ASP A 194 -5.28 5.98 -9.29
C ASP A 194 -5.85 4.64 -8.81
N ALA A 195 -6.98 4.64 -8.10
CA ALA A 195 -7.68 3.42 -7.73
C ALA A 195 -8.11 2.59 -8.95
N ALA A 196 -8.72 3.25 -9.97
CA ALA A 196 -9.19 2.59 -11.18
C ALA A 196 -8.04 2.02 -12.02
N ALA A 197 -6.93 2.76 -12.18
CA ALA A 197 -5.73 2.29 -12.89
C ALA A 197 -5.14 1.04 -12.25
N ALA A 198 -5.00 1.04 -10.94
CA ALA A 198 -4.48 -0.10 -10.21
C ALA A 198 -5.42 -1.32 -10.31
N ALA A 199 -6.72 -1.12 -10.10
CA ALA A 199 -7.70 -2.20 -10.22
C ALA A 199 -7.72 -2.81 -11.63
N PHE A 200 -7.66 -1.97 -12.67
CA PHE A 200 -7.56 -2.42 -14.06
C PHE A 200 -6.29 -3.24 -14.29
N ALA A 201 -5.12 -2.70 -13.90
CA ALA A 201 -3.84 -3.36 -14.06
C ALA A 201 -3.80 -4.74 -13.38
N MET A 202 -4.28 -4.80 -12.14
CA MET A 202 -4.36 -6.04 -11.36
C MET A 202 -5.34 -7.05 -11.97
N SER A 203 -6.49 -6.59 -12.49
CA SER A 203 -7.52 -7.47 -13.04
C SER A 203 -7.20 -8.03 -14.42
N THR A 204 -6.24 -7.43 -15.13
CA THR A 204 -5.73 -7.89 -16.44
C THR A 204 -4.41 -8.65 -16.32
N TRP A 205 -3.88 -8.83 -15.12
CA TRP A 205 -2.72 -9.68 -14.92
C TRP A 205 -3.11 -11.17 -15.05
N ASP A 206 -2.36 -11.90 -15.87
CA ASP A 206 -2.61 -13.29 -16.23
C ASP A 206 -1.88 -14.31 -15.35
N GLY A 207 -1.04 -13.85 -14.42
CA GLY A 207 -0.35 -14.72 -13.48
C GLY A 207 -1.25 -15.26 -12.35
N ASP A 208 -0.72 -16.21 -11.59
CA ASP A 208 -1.42 -16.80 -10.45
C ASP A 208 -1.09 -16.06 -9.15
N TRP A 209 -2.08 -15.39 -8.57
CA TRP A 209 -1.98 -14.70 -7.29
C TRP A 209 -1.57 -15.61 -6.12
N ARG A 210 -1.77 -16.94 -6.23
CA ARG A 210 -1.35 -17.92 -5.23
C ARG A 210 0.10 -18.35 -5.38
N ALA A 211 0.71 -18.03 -6.53
CA ALA A 211 2.09 -18.35 -6.87
C ALA A 211 3.02 -17.13 -6.83
N LEU A 212 2.59 -16.01 -6.22
CA LEU A 212 3.47 -14.84 -6.08
C LEU A 212 4.78 -15.22 -5.39
N PRO A 213 5.94 -14.82 -5.95
CA PRO A 213 7.24 -15.19 -5.39
C PRO A 213 7.43 -14.54 -4.02
N ARG A 214 7.94 -15.34 -3.09
CA ARG A 214 8.27 -14.90 -1.75
C ARG A 214 9.77 -14.86 -1.59
N ASP A 215 10.34 -13.65 -1.63
CA ASP A 215 11.78 -13.40 -1.56
C ASP A 215 12.12 -12.83 -0.17
N GLU A 216 13.09 -13.46 0.50
CA GLU A 216 13.52 -13.10 1.85
C GLU A 216 13.94 -11.64 1.99
N ARG A 217 14.46 -11.04 0.92
CA ARG A 217 14.87 -9.64 0.87
C ARG A 217 13.75 -8.64 1.18
N TYR A 218 12.49 -9.06 1.04
CA TYR A 218 11.31 -8.18 1.25
C TYR A 218 10.48 -8.55 2.47
N LEU A 219 10.86 -9.60 3.24
CA LEU A 219 10.03 -10.09 4.34
C LEU A 219 9.93 -9.13 5.53
N LEU A 220 10.80 -8.11 5.61
CA LEU A 220 10.70 -7.06 6.61
C LEU A 220 10.22 -5.74 6.01
N GLU A 221 10.74 -5.34 4.83
CA GLU A 221 10.45 -4.04 4.21
C GLU A 221 9.16 -3.99 3.39
N GLY A 222 8.63 -5.15 3.00
CA GLY A 222 7.51 -5.24 2.06
C GLY A 222 7.96 -5.21 0.60
N ARG A 223 7.02 -5.48 -0.30
CA ARG A 223 7.25 -5.46 -1.75
C ARG A 223 6.06 -4.87 -2.46
N ILE A 224 6.31 -3.89 -3.32
CA ILE A 224 5.31 -3.35 -4.24
C ILE A 224 5.03 -4.40 -5.31
N TRP A 225 3.76 -4.72 -5.50
CA TRP A 225 3.35 -5.59 -6.59
C TRP A 225 3.51 -4.89 -7.94
N THR A 226 4.14 -5.59 -8.89
CA THR A 226 4.21 -5.20 -10.29
C THR A 226 3.93 -6.40 -11.17
N ARG A 227 3.47 -6.17 -12.40
CA ARG A 227 3.17 -7.26 -13.36
C ARG A 227 4.41 -8.10 -13.67
N GLU A 228 5.57 -7.46 -13.81
CA GLU A 228 6.83 -8.08 -14.21
C GLU A 228 7.51 -8.84 -13.07
N ALA A 229 7.56 -8.25 -11.88
CA ALA A 229 8.18 -8.88 -10.71
C ALA A 229 7.45 -10.15 -10.22
N SER A 230 6.25 -10.37 -10.74
CA SER A 230 5.39 -11.51 -10.39
C SER A 230 5.46 -12.64 -11.44
N SER A 231 6.14 -12.42 -12.56
CA SER A 231 6.28 -13.39 -13.67
C SER A 231 7.62 -14.11 -13.68
N ALA A 232 8.57 -13.75 -12.80
CA ALA A 232 9.89 -14.37 -12.71
C ALA A 232 9.88 -15.47 -11.65
N ALA A 233 9.46 -16.67 -12.06
CA ALA A 233 9.65 -17.93 -11.34
C ALA A 233 10.10 -19.01 -12.32
#